data_53b2fb60fcad3312bc30a7753e61ab93
#
_entry.id   53b2fb60fcad3312bc30a7753e61ab93
#
_cell.length_a   1.000
_cell.length_b   1.000
_cell.length_c   1.000
_cell.angle_alpha   90.00
_cell.angle_beta   90.00
_cell.angle_gamma   90.00
#
_symmetry.space_group_name_H-M   'P 1'
#
loop_
_entity.id
_entity.type
_entity.pdbx_description
1 polymer ?
#
loop_
_entity_poly.entity_id
_entity_poly.type
_entity_poly.pdbx_seq_one_letter_code
_entity_poly.pdbx_strand_id
1 'polypeptide(L)'
;MPIRMVEDENQNSNDNNPGGGGGRGGGGGGGIGGGIIGMLLPLLLRNPKLFIPLLLIGGAVYYFMGSGGSGPVANAASSFVTGGVLDEKQFDKAEVFEPLADNSKNPLPERVSLEQYCPERMNQGSQGSCVAWSSAYAARTILEARKTGQNPNQVAFSPSFLYNQIKLDENCQGSYIIRATENMTQRGGLPFNEFPYNENSCDKSPNSTEMQEALQYKMRGANRLTKNGDDYEIDMLAMKQNLAQGAPVIIGMMVGGSFMQEMMGKKVWIPTRDDYSMSGFGGHAMCVIGYDDFLEGGAFQIMNSWGKEWGENGLAWVRYSDFKAFCKEAYGTYPMGSSAAPQPTTLSISVGLIDNQTKKNIPLVLKGDNLFATQSPIKVGDKFKAEVTNNRGCYTYIFGQETDGSSYVLFPYTPKHSPYCGITGTRVFPKDFSMQADNKGNKDLIAIVVTNEPIDYKGM
;
A
#
# COMPACT_ATOMS: atom_id res chain seq x y z
N MET A 1 1.73 -35.95 -0.67
CA MET A 1 1.04 -34.69 -0.45
C MET A 1 -0.41 -35.04 -0.19
N PRO A 2 -0.96 -34.74 0.94
CA PRO A 2 -2.27 -35.19 1.37
C PRO A 2 -3.40 -34.29 0.92
N ILE A 3 -3.36 -33.00 1.23
CA ILE A 3 -4.26 -32.02 0.65
C ILE A 3 -3.53 -31.36 -0.50
N ARG A 4 -3.96 -31.59 -1.71
CA ARG A 4 -3.37 -30.96 -2.89
C ARG A 4 -3.90 -29.54 -3.02
N MET A 5 -2.99 -28.57 -3.10
CA MET A 5 -3.33 -27.19 -3.50
C MET A 5 -3.48 -27.15 -5.01
N VAL A 6 -4.63 -26.76 -5.51
CA VAL A 6 -4.93 -26.62 -6.94
C VAL A 6 -5.42 -25.22 -7.22
N GLU A 7 -4.95 -24.66 -8.35
CA GLU A 7 -5.41 -23.36 -8.79
C GLU A 7 -6.93 -23.34 -9.01
N ASP A 8 -7.56 -22.27 -8.61
CA ASP A 8 -8.95 -22.03 -8.96
C ASP A 8 -9.02 -21.70 -10.44
N GLU A 9 -9.93 -22.34 -11.16
CA GLU A 9 -10.22 -21.94 -12.52
C GLU A 9 -10.64 -20.47 -12.49
N ASN A 10 -9.93 -19.61 -13.25
CA ASN A 10 -10.11 -18.17 -13.28
C ASN A 10 -11.61 -17.84 -13.29
N GLN A 11 -12.11 -17.30 -12.20
CA GLN A 11 -13.32 -16.52 -12.24
C GLN A 11 -12.96 -15.26 -13.03
N ASN A 12 -13.25 -15.27 -14.33
CA ASN A 12 -13.20 -14.09 -15.16
C ASN A 12 -13.85 -12.95 -14.37
N SER A 13 -13.04 -12.02 -13.90
CA SER A 13 -13.52 -10.71 -13.55
C SER A 13 -14.25 -10.18 -14.78
N ASN A 14 -15.56 -10.03 -14.68
CA ASN A 14 -16.38 -9.32 -15.65
C ASN A 14 -15.95 -7.84 -15.66
N ASP A 15 -14.81 -7.57 -16.24
CA ASP A 15 -14.51 -6.27 -16.83
C ASP A 15 -15.17 -6.26 -18.21
N ASN A 16 -16.46 -5.96 -18.22
CA ASN A 16 -17.19 -5.61 -19.42
C ASN A 16 -16.62 -4.30 -19.98
N ASN A 17 -15.66 -4.44 -20.89
CA ASN A 17 -15.32 -3.38 -21.81
C ASN A 17 -15.59 -3.90 -23.25
N PRO A 18 -16.64 -3.46 -23.92
CA PRO A 18 -16.88 -3.81 -25.30
C PRO A 18 -16.12 -2.85 -26.21
N GLY A 19 -15.16 -3.34 -26.95
CA GLY A 19 -14.70 -2.56 -28.10
C GLY A 19 -13.35 -2.92 -28.69
N GLY A 20 -13.33 -3.57 -29.82
CA GLY A 20 -12.44 -3.23 -30.90
C GLY A 20 -11.34 -4.24 -31.25
N GLY A 21 -11.63 -4.96 -32.30
CA GLY A 21 -10.81 -6.00 -32.90
C GLY A 21 -9.54 -5.58 -33.62
N GLY A 22 -8.71 -6.56 -33.86
CA GLY A 22 -7.98 -6.87 -35.07
C GLY A 22 -6.73 -6.08 -35.38
N GLY A 23 -5.58 -6.76 -35.43
CA GLY A 23 -4.46 -6.31 -36.24
C GLY A 23 -3.12 -6.94 -35.84
N ARG A 24 -2.76 -8.05 -36.48
CA ARG A 24 -1.38 -8.58 -36.53
C ARG A 24 -0.45 -7.61 -37.25
N GLY A 25 0.78 -7.44 -36.74
CA GLY A 25 1.87 -6.83 -37.53
C GLY A 25 3.14 -6.74 -36.68
N GLY A 26 4.09 -7.61 -36.99
CA GLY A 26 5.44 -7.58 -36.40
C GLY A 26 6.30 -6.48 -37.00
N GLY A 27 7.42 -6.20 -36.34
CA GLY A 27 8.51 -5.42 -36.92
C GLY A 27 9.21 -4.54 -35.90
N GLY A 28 10.48 -4.85 -35.65
CA GLY A 28 11.39 -4.15 -34.79
C GLY A 28 11.61 -2.68 -35.17
N GLY A 29 11.97 -1.89 -34.18
CA GLY A 29 12.31 -0.50 -34.37
C GLY A 29 13.27 -0.03 -33.31
N GLY A 30 14.52 0.09 -33.69
CA GLY A 30 15.61 0.55 -32.85
C GLY A 30 15.44 1.99 -32.41
N GLY A 31 15.95 2.26 -31.22
CA GLY A 31 16.03 3.57 -30.62
C GLY A 31 16.85 4.57 -31.44
N ILE A 32 16.20 5.66 -31.83
CA ILE A 32 16.78 6.78 -32.58
C ILE A 32 17.30 7.85 -31.61
N GLY A 33 18.17 7.52 -30.69
CA GLY A 33 18.78 8.49 -29.78
C GLY A 33 20.31 8.46 -29.74
N GLY A 34 20.90 7.28 -29.93
CA GLY A 34 22.36 7.12 -29.84
C GLY A 34 23.14 7.14 -31.16
N GLY A 35 22.46 6.98 -32.29
CA GLY A 35 23.11 6.78 -33.59
C GLY A 35 23.63 8.01 -34.26
N ILE A 36 23.00 9.16 -34.10
CA ILE A 36 23.35 10.40 -34.84
C ILE A 36 24.57 11.06 -34.20
N ILE A 37 24.67 11.11 -32.88
CA ILE A 37 25.81 11.70 -32.19
C ILE A 37 27.08 10.85 -32.44
N GLY A 38 26.97 9.54 -32.42
CA GLY A 38 28.06 8.62 -32.65
C GLY A 38 28.61 8.67 -34.10
N MET A 39 27.77 8.97 -35.07
CA MET A 39 28.18 9.10 -36.48
C MET A 39 28.78 10.47 -36.82
N LEU A 40 28.35 11.53 -36.15
CA LEU A 40 28.79 12.90 -36.42
C LEU A 40 30.09 13.28 -35.70
N LEU A 41 30.38 12.64 -34.52
CA LEU A 41 31.55 12.95 -33.73
C LEU A 41 32.90 12.75 -34.46
N PRO A 42 33.14 11.68 -35.25
CA PRO A 42 34.35 11.54 -36.04
C PRO A 42 34.46 12.53 -37.20
N LEU A 43 33.33 12.96 -37.73
CA LEU A 43 33.28 13.94 -38.83
C LEU A 43 33.55 15.38 -38.34
N LEU A 44 33.08 15.72 -37.16
CA LEU A 44 33.30 16.99 -36.47
C LEU A 44 34.75 17.15 -36.01
N LEU A 45 35.37 16.07 -35.51
CA LEU A 45 36.77 16.06 -35.09
C LEU A 45 37.77 16.22 -36.29
N ARG A 46 37.33 15.91 -37.49
CA ARG A 46 38.14 16.10 -38.74
C ARG A 46 38.12 17.52 -39.26
N ASN A 47 37.22 18.39 -38.84
CA ASN A 47 37.09 19.78 -39.28
C ASN A 47 37.10 20.77 -38.11
N PRO A 48 38.25 21.14 -37.55
CA PRO A 48 38.33 22.00 -36.36
C PRO A 48 37.72 23.39 -36.59
N LYS A 49 37.61 23.86 -37.83
CA LYS A 49 36.98 25.13 -38.20
C LYS A 49 35.44 25.13 -38.04
N LEU A 50 34.80 23.97 -38.01
CA LEU A 50 33.36 23.79 -37.76
C LEU A 50 33.08 23.40 -36.30
N PHE A 51 34.02 22.70 -35.66
CA PHE A 51 33.87 22.22 -34.28
C PHE A 51 33.91 23.35 -33.26
N ILE A 52 34.81 24.33 -33.45
CA ILE A 52 34.95 25.47 -32.53
C ILE A 52 33.71 26.36 -32.48
N PRO A 53 33.10 26.79 -33.62
CA PRO A 53 31.86 27.55 -33.62
C PRO A 53 30.68 26.77 -32.98
N LEU A 54 30.56 25.45 -33.24
CA LEU A 54 29.51 24.63 -32.66
C LEU A 54 29.65 24.45 -31.15
N LEU A 55 30.90 24.32 -30.63
CA LEU A 55 31.21 24.33 -29.22
C LEU A 55 30.90 25.68 -28.57
N LEU A 56 31.18 26.77 -29.22
CA LEU A 56 30.87 28.13 -28.75
C LEU A 56 29.35 28.38 -28.73
N ILE A 57 28.62 27.92 -29.76
CA ILE A 57 27.16 28.01 -29.78
C ILE A 57 26.55 27.11 -28.70
N GLY A 58 27.00 25.85 -28.56
CA GLY A 58 26.56 24.94 -27.52
C GLY A 58 26.87 25.45 -26.12
N GLY A 59 28.07 26.05 -25.94
CA GLY A 59 28.46 26.70 -24.68
C GLY A 59 27.65 27.96 -24.37
N ALA A 60 27.36 28.77 -25.40
CA ALA A 60 26.48 29.93 -25.25
C ALA A 60 25.04 29.53 -24.95
N VAL A 61 24.49 28.54 -25.61
CA VAL A 61 23.15 28.00 -25.32
C VAL A 61 23.11 27.42 -23.89
N TYR A 62 24.13 26.67 -23.47
CA TYR A 62 24.27 26.17 -22.12
C TYR A 62 24.40 27.30 -21.09
N TYR A 63 25.20 28.32 -21.38
CA TYR A 63 25.36 29.49 -20.50
C TYR A 63 24.08 30.33 -20.42
N PHE A 64 23.38 30.58 -21.55
CA PHE A 64 22.13 31.35 -21.59
C PHE A 64 20.91 30.53 -21.06
N MET A 65 20.92 29.21 -21.17
CA MET A 65 19.93 28.35 -20.51
C MET A 65 20.23 28.11 -19.03
N GLY A 66 21.50 28.23 -18.61
CA GLY A 66 21.94 28.07 -17.22
C GLY A 66 21.97 29.35 -16.40
N SER A 67 22.06 30.54 -17.06
CA SER A 67 22.01 31.84 -16.38
C SER A 67 20.64 32.48 -16.64
N GLY A 68 19.63 32.10 -15.86
CA GLY A 68 18.30 32.66 -15.89
C GLY A 68 18.33 34.17 -15.70
N GLY A 69 18.18 34.92 -16.79
CA GLY A 69 17.89 36.32 -16.75
C GLY A 69 16.49 36.56 -16.19
N SER A 70 16.43 37.27 -15.06
CA SER A 70 15.23 37.76 -14.44
C SER A 70 14.49 38.77 -15.33
N GLY A 71 13.42 38.31 -15.99
CA GLY A 71 12.35 39.15 -16.52
C GLY A 71 11.17 39.13 -15.50
N PRO A 72 10.48 40.27 -15.34
CA PRO A 72 9.37 40.33 -14.37
C PRO A 72 8.12 39.66 -14.95
N VAL A 73 7.62 38.72 -14.28
CA VAL A 73 6.44 37.85 -14.37
C VAL A 73 6.87 36.38 -14.52
N ALA A 74 7.64 35.90 -13.58
CA ALA A 74 7.60 34.48 -13.26
C ALA A 74 6.50 34.32 -12.21
N ASN A 75 5.37 33.76 -12.59
CA ASN A 75 4.54 33.02 -11.65
C ASN A 75 5.50 32.09 -10.93
N ALA A 76 5.64 32.27 -9.60
CA ALA A 76 6.36 31.34 -8.76
C ALA A 76 5.61 30.01 -8.84
N ALA A 77 5.98 29.18 -9.79
CA ALA A 77 5.66 27.78 -9.73
C ALA A 77 6.32 27.29 -8.45
N SER A 78 5.55 27.14 -7.39
CA SER A 78 6.01 26.50 -6.17
C SER A 78 6.53 25.12 -6.58
N SER A 79 7.85 24.94 -6.52
CA SER A 79 8.46 23.65 -6.80
C SER A 79 8.11 22.73 -5.65
N PHE A 80 7.09 21.91 -5.83
CA PHE A 80 6.74 20.89 -4.86
C PHE A 80 7.86 19.87 -4.73
N VAL A 81 8.21 19.51 -3.50
CA VAL A 81 9.27 18.57 -3.20
C VAL A 81 8.68 17.19 -2.93
N THR A 82 9.27 16.18 -3.51
CA THR A 82 9.01 14.76 -3.21
C THR A 82 10.00 14.26 -2.16
N GLY A 83 10.02 12.98 -1.87
CA GLY A 83 10.95 12.39 -0.87
C GLY A 83 10.59 10.94 -0.55
N GLY A 84 9.63 10.37 -1.27
CA GLY A 84 9.34 8.95 -1.22
C GLY A 84 10.34 8.20 -2.11
N VAL A 85 11.24 7.43 -1.53
CA VAL A 85 12.11 6.53 -2.29
C VAL A 85 11.38 5.22 -2.48
N LEU A 86 10.92 4.96 -3.72
CA LEU A 86 10.20 3.74 -4.07
C LEU A 86 11.21 2.68 -4.51
N ASP A 87 11.30 1.61 -3.75
CA ASP A 87 12.27 0.54 -3.97
C ASP A 87 11.62 -0.82 -3.71
N GLU A 88 11.48 -1.63 -4.76
CA GLU A 88 10.82 -2.94 -4.68
C GLU A 88 11.47 -3.86 -3.64
N LYS A 89 12.81 -3.81 -3.45
CA LYS A 89 13.49 -4.64 -2.46
C LYS A 89 13.17 -4.22 -1.03
N GLN A 90 12.91 -2.93 -0.80
CA GLN A 90 12.47 -2.44 0.50
C GLN A 90 10.98 -2.78 0.70
N PHE A 91 10.15 -2.59 -0.32
CA PHE A 91 8.75 -2.96 -0.29
C PHE A 91 8.53 -4.45 -0.04
N ASP A 92 9.39 -5.29 -0.63
CA ASP A 92 9.36 -6.75 -0.45
C ASP A 92 9.64 -7.23 0.99
N LYS A 93 10.23 -6.38 1.84
CA LYS A 93 10.41 -6.69 3.28
C LYS A 93 9.11 -6.63 4.07
N ALA A 94 8.12 -5.89 3.60
CA ALA A 94 6.81 -5.84 4.24
C ALA A 94 6.06 -7.15 3.97
N GLU A 95 5.48 -7.72 5.01
CA GLU A 95 4.66 -8.90 4.87
C GLU A 95 3.38 -8.58 4.08
N VAL A 96 2.97 -9.51 3.24
CA VAL A 96 1.75 -9.40 2.43
C VAL A 96 0.52 -9.59 3.31
N PHE A 97 -0.42 -8.68 3.16
CA PHE A 97 -1.70 -8.73 3.84
C PHE A 97 -2.59 -9.86 3.30
N GLU A 98 -3.22 -10.61 4.20
CA GLU A 98 -4.27 -11.56 3.81
C GLU A 98 -5.64 -10.84 3.81
N PRO A 99 -6.22 -10.57 2.63
CA PRO A 99 -7.48 -9.84 2.51
C PRO A 99 -8.67 -10.66 3.02
N LEU A 100 -9.77 -9.97 3.26
CA LEU A 100 -11.06 -10.61 3.50
C LEU A 100 -11.56 -11.27 2.21
N ALA A 101 -12.42 -12.27 2.35
CA ALA A 101 -13.17 -12.83 1.24
C ALA A 101 -13.98 -11.74 0.50
N ASP A 102 -14.57 -12.11 -0.62
CA ASP A 102 -15.32 -11.21 -1.48
C ASP A 102 -16.52 -10.51 -0.81
N ASN A 103 -17.16 -9.61 -1.54
CA ASN A 103 -18.29 -8.83 -1.05
C ASN A 103 -19.51 -9.67 -0.63
N SER A 104 -19.61 -10.94 -1.06
CA SER A 104 -20.71 -11.81 -0.62
C SER A 104 -20.61 -12.16 0.86
N LYS A 105 -19.40 -12.23 1.39
CA LYS A 105 -19.09 -12.50 2.80
C LYS A 105 -18.81 -11.22 3.60
N ASN A 106 -18.22 -10.22 2.96
CA ASN A 106 -17.81 -8.96 3.57
C ASN A 106 -18.27 -7.79 2.69
N PRO A 107 -19.56 -7.43 2.72
CA PRO A 107 -20.08 -6.37 1.88
C PRO A 107 -19.38 -5.04 2.18
N LEU A 108 -18.87 -4.39 1.14
CA LEU A 108 -18.25 -3.08 1.24
C LEU A 108 -19.26 -1.98 0.92
N PRO A 109 -19.21 -0.86 1.65
CA PRO A 109 -19.95 0.33 1.25
C PRO A 109 -19.39 0.87 -0.08
N GLU A 110 -20.23 1.50 -0.88
CA GLU A 110 -19.84 2.08 -2.16
C GLU A 110 -18.96 3.33 -1.99
N ARG A 111 -18.97 3.94 -0.80
CA ARG A 111 -18.21 5.14 -0.44
C ARG A 111 -17.71 5.05 0.98
N VAL A 112 -16.47 5.48 1.17
CA VAL A 112 -15.84 5.62 2.48
C VAL A 112 -15.07 6.93 2.51
N SER A 113 -15.17 7.68 3.62
CA SER A 113 -14.34 8.85 3.84
C SER A 113 -13.87 8.91 5.30
N LEU A 114 -12.58 9.09 5.47
CA LEU A 114 -11.93 9.36 6.76
C LEU A 114 -11.59 10.86 6.91
N GLU A 115 -12.07 11.71 6.01
CA GLU A 115 -11.72 13.12 5.95
C GLU A 115 -11.98 13.86 7.27
N GLN A 116 -13.07 13.54 7.98
CA GLN A 116 -13.40 14.12 9.29
C GLN A 116 -12.33 13.87 10.38
N TYR A 117 -11.48 12.87 10.19
CA TYR A 117 -10.37 12.51 11.09
C TYR A 117 -9.02 13.04 10.61
N CYS A 118 -8.98 13.72 9.46
CA CYS A 118 -7.75 14.27 8.93
C CYS A 118 -7.39 15.58 9.65
N PRO A 119 -6.09 15.76 10.02
CA PRO A 119 -5.62 17.05 10.51
C PRO A 119 -5.61 18.10 9.40
N GLU A 120 -5.35 19.34 9.77
CA GLU A 120 -5.17 20.44 8.82
C GLU A 120 -4.10 20.10 7.78
N ARG A 121 -4.36 20.42 6.50
CA ARG A 121 -3.43 20.11 5.40
C ARG A 121 -2.31 21.13 5.40
N MET A 122 -1.15 20.71 5.89
CA MET A 122 0.06 21.53 5.99
C MET A 122 1.01 21.24 4.81
N ASN A 123 2.07 22.05 4.72
CA ASN A 123 3.07 21.92 3.67
C ASN A 123 4.40 21.42 4.27
N GLN A 124 4.98 20.39 3.64
CA GLN A 124 6.31 19.87 4.00
C GLN A 124 7.46 20.82 3.62
N GLY A 125 7.17 21.86 2.81
CA GLY A 125 8.18 22.80 2.35
C GLY A 125 9.25 22.16 1.47
N SER A 126 10.50 22.54 1.69
CA SER A 126 11.63 22.10 0.88
C SER A 126 12.25 20.76 1.31
N GLN A 127 11.78 20.15 2.39
CA GLN A 127 12.32 18.91 2.93
C GLN A 127 11.69 17.67 2.27
N GLY A 128 12.48 16.66 1.90
CA GLY A 128 12.04 15.39 1.35
C GLY A 128 11.35 14.47 2.37
N SER A 129 10.40 14.98 3.16
CA SER A 129 9.83 14.31 4.33
C SER A 129 8.40 13.77 4.12
N CYS A 130 7.91 13.67 2.88
CA CYS A 130 6.56 13.20 2.57
C CYS A 130 6.20 11.85 3.20
N VAL A 131 7.18 10.95 3.34
CA VAL A 131 6.98 9.65 4.01
C VAL A 131 6.53 9.84 5.46
N ALA A 132 7.12 10.76 6.19
CA ALA A 132 6.73 11.04 7.56
C ALA A 132 5.40 11.82 7.65
N TRP A 133 5.14 12.72 6.69
CA TRP A 133 3.86 13.43 6.60
C TRP A 133 2.71 12.47 6.34
N SER A 134 2.85 11.55 5.38
CA SER A 134 1.82 10.57 5.08
C SER A 134 1.62 9.54 6.20
N SER A 135 2.70 9.16 6.89
CA SER A 135 2.67 8.11 7.91
C SER A 135 2.31 8.64 9.30
N ALA A 136 3.06 9.61 9.83
CA ALA A 136 2.81 10.14 11.17
C ALA A 136 1.70 11.19 11.15
N TYR A 137 1.85 12.26 10.35
CA TYR A 137 0.93 13.38 10.39
C TYR A 137 -0.46 13.01 9.84
N ALA A 138 -0.56 12.25 8.75
CA ALA A 138 -1.84 11.82 8.22
C ALA A 138 -2.32 10.50 8.86
N ALA A 139 -1.71 9.36 8.51
CA ALA A 139 -2.25 8.06 8.86
C ALA A 139 -2.35 7.82 10.38
N ARG A 140 -1.28 8.12 11.14
CA ARG A 140 -1.30 7.91 12.60
C ARG A 140 -2.30 8.84 13.30
N THR A 141 -2.42 10.10 12.83
CA THR A 141 -3.40 11.06 13.37
C THR A 141 -4.83 10.61 13.12
N ILE A 142 -5.15 10.16 11.89
CA ILE A 142 -6.47 9.63 11.55
C ILE A 142 -6.84 8.45 12.48
N LEU A 143 -5.91 7.53 12.71
CA LEU A 143 -6.13 6.40 13.61
C LEU A 143 -6.39 6.85 15.05
N GLU A 144 -5.66 7.86 15.56
CA GLU A 144 -5.85 8.36 16.93
C GLU A 144 -7.14 9.16 17.07
N ALA A 145 -7.39 10.10 16.14
CA ALA A 145 -8.63 10.90 16.14
C ALA A 145 -9.86 10.00 16.09
N ARG A 146 -9.83 8.95 15.26
CA ARG A 146 -10.92 7.97 15.19
C ARG A 146 -11.07 7.17 16.48
N LYS A 147 -9.96 6.72 17.07
CA LYS A 147 -9.93 5.95 18.31
C LYS A 147 -10.47 6.76 19.49
N THR A 148 -10.07 8.01 19.63
CA THR A 148 -10.38 8.87 20.78
C THR A 148 -11.63 9.73 20.61
N GLY A 149 -12.04 9.99 19.36
CA GLY A 149 -13.09 10.95 19.01
C GLY A 149 -12.68 12.42 19.19
N GLN A 150 -11.39 12.68 19.43
CA GLN A 150 -10.85 14.04 19.61
C GLN A 150 -10.65 14.74 18.27
N ASN A 151 -10.56 16.06 18.31
CA ASN A 151 -10.25 16.86 17.13
C ASN A 151 -8.87 16.44 16.56
N PRO A 152 -8.79 16.10 15.26
CA PRO A 152 -7.53 15.64 14.66
C PRO A 152 -6.36 16.63 14.78
N ASN A 153 -6.64 17.94 14.81
CA ASN A 153 -5.58 18.94 14.98
C ASN A 153 -4.98 18.95 16.40
N GLN A 154 -5.73 18.48 17.40
CA GLN A 154 -5.27 18.39 18.78
C GLN A 154 -4.43 17.12 19.04
N VAL A 155 -4.68 16.08 18.24
CA VAL A 155 -4.00 14.77 18.36
C VAL A 155 -3.05 14.50 17.19
N ALA A 156 -2.70 15.54 16.42
CA ALA A 156 -1.80 15.41 15.28
C ALA A 156 -0.39 14.97 15.72
N PHE A 157 0.20 14.05 14.95
CA PHE A 157 1.54 13.52 15.19
C PHE A 157 2.61 14.24 14.39
N SER A 158 3.80 14.37 14.99
CA SER A 158 4.93 15.09 14.41
C SER A 158 5.55 14.32 13.24
N PRO A 159 5.61 14.92 12.04
CA PRO A 159 6.40 14.36 10.96
C PRO A 159 7.90 14.49 11.21
N SER A 160 8.39 15.56 11.89
CA SER A 160 9.82 15.70 12.23
C SER A 160 10.29 14.63 13.21
N PHE A 161 9.49 14.27 14.22
CA PHE A 161 9.84 13.19 15.14
C PHE A 161 10.13 11.89 14.40
N LEU A 162 9.28 11.55 13.42
CA LEU A 162 9.47 10.36 12.63
C LEU A 162 10.60 10.52 11.61
N TYR A 163 10.58 11.61 10.82
CA TYR A 163 11.50 11.80 9.70
C TYR A 163 12.96 11.79 10.12
N ASN A 164 13.28 12.50 11.21
CA ASN A 164 14.66 12.63 11.70
C ASN A 164 15.27 11.28 12.13
N GLN A 165 14.43 10.26 12.40
CA GLN A 165 14.87 8.91 12.74
C GLN A 165 14.97 7.96 11.54
N ILE A 166 14.27 8.26 10.43
CA ILE A 166 14.15 7.35 9.27
C ILE A 166 14.80 7.89 8.00
N LYS A 167 15.26 9.15 7.99
CA LYS A 167 15.92 9.77 6.83
C LYS A 167 17.04 8.88 6.29
N LEU A 168 17.26 8.94 4.98
CA LEU A 168 18.30 8.13 4.33
C LEU A 168 19.67 8.77 4.40
N ASP A 169 19.71 10.10 4.46
CA ASP A 169 20.95 10.90 4.51
C ASP A 169 20.74 12.19 5.28
N GLU A 170 21.84 12.91 5.53
CA GLU A 170 21.85 14.16 6.27
C GLU A 170 21.36 15.37 5.44
N ASN A 171 21.12 15.19 4.14
CA ASN A 171 20.59 16.25 3.26
C ASN A 171 19.06 16.31 3.27
N CYS A 172 18.40 15.49 4.08
CA CYS A 172 16.94 15.42 4.21
C CYS A 172 16.21 15.12 2.89
N GLN A 173 16.76 14.23 2.04
CA GLN A 173 16.28 14.00 0.67
C GLN A 173 15.26 12.88 0.53
N GLY A 174 14.91 12.16 1.58
CA GLY A 174 13.86 11.15 1.49
C GLY A 174 13.95 10.00 2.48
N SER A 175 12.98 9.09 2.36
CA SER A 175 12.92 7.85 3.13
C SER A 175 12.11 6.77 2.41
N TYR A 176 12.18 5.53 2.93
CA TYR A 176 11.33 4.41 2.56
C TYR A 176 10.09 4.35 3.48
N ILE A 177 8.92 4.04 2.92
CA ILE A 177 7.68 3.93 3.69
C ILE A 177 7.77 2.80 4.74
N ILE A 178 8.43 1.69 4.41
CA ILE A 178 8.61 0.59 5.36
C ILE A 178 9.36 1.04 6.63
N ARG A 179 10.38 1.89 6.52
CA ARG A 179 11.07 2.42 7.70
C ARG A 179 10.14 3.23 8.61
N ALA A 180 9.21 3.96 8.01
CA ALA A 180 8.21 4.73 8.76
C ALA A 180 7.24 3.81 9.49
N THR A 181 6.69 2.81 8.82
CA THR A 181 5.73 1.87 9.41
C THR A 181 6.37 1.03 10.51
N GLU A 182 7.60 0.55 10.32
CA GLU A 182 8.37 -0.18 11.32
C GLU A 182 8.70 0.70 12.54
N ASN A 183 9.20 1.92 12.32
CA ASN A 183 9.54 2.84 13.41
C ASN A 183 8.31 3.16 14.25
N MET A 184 7.18 3.50 13.62
CA MET A 184 5.94 3.82 14.33
C MET A 184 5.32 2.61 15.06
N THR A 185 5.56 1.40 14.60
CA THR A 185 5.14 0.16 15.27
C THR A 185 6.03 -0.15 16.46
N GLN A 186 7.33 0.06 16.35
CA GLN A 186 8.31 -0.28 17.39
C GLN A 186 8.49 0.84 18.42
N ARG A 187 8.54 2.08 17.97
CA ARG A 187 8.93 3.25 18.79
C ARG A 187 7.78 4.23 19.03
N GLY A 188 6.73 4.18 18.20
CA GLY A 188 5.60 5.09 18.32
C GLY A 188 5.82 6.43 17.62
N GLY A 189 5.11 7.45 18.09
CA GLY A 189 5.18 8.81 17.59
C GLY A 189 4.94 9.83 18.68
N LEU A 190 5.32 11.07 18.47
CA LEU A 190 5.03 12.17 19.41
C LEU A 190 3.99 13.11 18.82
N PRO A 191 3.15 13.74 19.65
CA PRO A 191 2.29 14.84 19.24
C PRO A 191 3.07 15.97 18.56
N PHE A 192 2.42 16.63 17.61
CA PHE A 192 3.04 17.68 16.79
C PHE A 192 3.57 18.86 17.62
N ASN A 193 2.84 19.26 18.66
CA ASN A 193 3.21 20.34 19.56
C ASN A 193 4.43 20.01 20.46
N GLU A 194 4.70 18.76 20.74
CA GLU A 194 5.84 18.32 21.56
C GLU A 194 7.12 18.20 20.74
N PHE A 195 7.00 17.93 19.45
CA PHE A 195 8.12 17.89 18.51
C PHE A 195 7.74 18.60 17.20
N PRO A 196 7.76 19.95 17.18
CA PRO A 196 7.31 20.74 16.03
C PRO A 196 8.09 20.46 14.76
N TYR A 197 7.43 20.60 13.62
CA TYR A 197 8.05 20.43 12.32
C TYR A 197 9.01 21.55 11.98
N ASN A 198 10.16 21.18 11.42
CA ASN A 198 11.15 22.11 10.91
C ASN A 198 11.56 21.70 9.49
N GLU A 199 11.12 22.45 8.48
CA GLU A 199 11.41 22.18 7.08
C GLU A 199 12.89 22.41 6.69
N ASN A 200 13.62 23.17 7.50
CA ASN A 200 15.00 23.56 7.21
C ASN A 200 16.06 22.61 7.80
N SER A 201 15.68 21.68 8.67
CA SER A 201 16.60 20.74 9.28
C SER A 201 15.91 19.45 9.72
N CYS A 202 16.59 18.32 9.50
CA CYS A 202 16.22 17.00 10.01
C CYS A 202 17.23 16.45 11.03
N ASP A 203 18.03 17.31 11.66
CA ASP A 203 19.16 16.89 12.51
C ASP A 203 18.78 16.65 13.96
N LYS A 204 17.67 17.27 14.43
CA LYS A 204 17.23 17.10 15.82
C LYS A 204 16.85 15.65 16.08
N SER A 205 17.69 14.92 16.82
CA SER A 205 17.32 13.59 17.32
C SER A 205 16.43 13.70 18.56
N PRO A 206 15.40 12.85 18.69
CA PRO A 206 14.62 12.76 19.92
C PRO A 206 15.50 12.36 21.10
N ASN A 207 15.29 12.99 22.26
CA ASN A 207 15.95 12.60 23.50
C ASN A 207 15.28 11.37 24.15
N SER A 208 15.85 10.86 25.24
CA SER A 208 15.38 9.66 25.92
C SER A 208 13.96 9.80 26.49
N THR A 209 13.59 10.99 26.97
CA THR A 209 12.23 11.27 27.49
C THR A 209 11.23 11.27 26.34
N GLU A 210 11.51 12.01 25.26
CA GLU A 210 10.69 12.04 24.04
C GLU A 210 10.48 10.63 23.46
N MET A 211 11.55 9.80 23.44
CA MET A 211 11.46 8.40 23.00
C MET A 211 10.59 7.54 23.92
N GLN A 212 10.66 7.74 25.23
CA GLN A 212 9.84 7.00 26.19
C GLN A 212 8.35 7.38 26.10
N GLU A 213 8.06 8.65 25.92
CA GLU A 213 6.70 9.17 25.71
C GLU A 213 6.09 8.65 24.41
N ALA A 214 6.88 8.58 23.34
CA ALA A 214 6.44 8.08 22.06
C ALA A 214 5.92 6.64 22.09
N LEU A 215 6.41 5.80 23.02
CA LEU A 215 5.97 4.40 23.16
C LEU A 215 4.47 4.24 23.45
N GLN A 216 3.82 5.27 24.03
CA GLN A 216 2.38 5.26 24.29
C GLN A 216 1.55 5.34 23.00
N TYR A 217 2.17 5.80 21.93
CA TYR A 217 1.51 6.10 20.66
C TYR A 217 1.92 5.16 19.51
N LYS A 218 2.31 3.92 19.85
CA LYS A 218 2.63 2.90 18.85
C LYS A 218 1.46 2.64 17.91
N MET A 219 1.76 2.42 16.64
CA MET A 219 0.83 1.78 15.71
C MET A 219 0.76 0.27 15.97
N ARG A 220 -0.33 -0.35 15.56
CA ARG A 220 -0.45 -1.82 15.60
C ARG A 220 0.36 -2.51 14.50
N GLY A 221 0.75 -1.77 13.47
CA GLY A 221 1.49 -2.24 12.31
C GLY A 221 0.86 -1.83 11.00
N ALA A 222 1.47 -2.29 9.93
CA ALA A 222 0.98 -2.15 8.57
C ALA A 222 1.47 -3.33 7.73
N ASN A 223 0.69 -3.74 6.73
CA ASN A 223 1.07 -4.74 5.77
C ASN A 223 1.04 -4.21 4.33
N ARG A 224 1.80 -4.84 3.47
CA ARG A 224 1.80 -4.60 2.05
C ARG A 224 0.48 -5.07 1.43
N LEU A 225 -0.21 -4.19 0.73
CA LEU A 225 -1.47 -4.47 0.05
C LEU A 225 -1.21 -4.81 -1.43
N THR A 226 -0.59 -5.96 -1.68
CA THR A 226 -0.39 -6.51 -3.02
C THR A 226 -1.16 -7.81 -3.17
N LYS A 227 -1.40 -8.24 -4.41
CA LYS A 227 -2.20 -9.43 -4.69
C LYS A 227 -1.58 -10.69 -4.10
N ASN A 228 -0.26 -10.80 -4.18
CA ASN A 228 0.50 -11.93 -3.63
C ASN A 228 1.93 -11.51 -3.25
N GLY A 229 2.76 -12.48 -2.82
CA GLY A 229 4.11 -12.23 -2.34
C GLY A 229 5.14 -11.88 -3.41
N ASP A 230 4.93 -12.30 -4.64
CA ASP A 230 5.88 -12.17 -5.75
C ASP A 230 5.42 -11.14 -6.81
N ASP A 231 4.22 -10.60 -6.63
CA ASP A 231 3.61 -9.60 -7.49
C ASP A 231 3.46 -8.30 -6.71
N TYR A 232 3.91 -7.20 -7.31
CA TYR A 232 3.81 -5.86 -6.73
C TYR A 232 2.54 -5.11 -7.19
N GLU A 233 1.63 -5.80 -7.91
CA GLU A 233 0.35 -5.21 -8.27
C GLU A 233 -0.48 -4.93 -7.01
N ILE A 234 -0.90 -3.67 -6.86
CA ILE A 234 -1.67 -3.23 -5.70
C ILE A 234 -3.05 -3.90 -5.69
N ASP A 235 -3.41 -4.49 -4.57
CA ASP A 235 -4.73 -5.07 -4.34
C ASP A 235 -5.73 -3.98 -3.96
N MET A 236 -6.48 -3.49 -4.95
CA MET A 236 -7.48 -2.44 -4.79
C MET A 236 -8.62 -2.85 -3.85
N LEU A 237 -8.98 -4.14 -3.83
CA LEU A 237 -10.00 -4.66 -2.93
C LEU A 237 -9.50 -4.62 -1.48
N ALA A 238 -8.27 -5.06 -1.23
CA ALA A 238 -7.65 -4.97 0.09
C ALA A 238 -7.56 -3.52 0.59
N MET A 239 -7.25 -2.56 -0.29
CA MET A 239 -7.28 -1.13 0.05
C MET A 239 -8.68 -0.68 0.49
N LYS A 240 -9.72 -1.02 -0.27
CA LYS A 240 -11.11 -0.68 0.08
C LYS A 240 -11.54 -1.33 1.39
N GLN A 241 -11.18 -2.59 1.61
CA GLN A 241 -11.45 -3.31 2.87
C GLN A 241 -10.78 -2.62 4.07
N ASN A 242 -9.54 -2.18 3.90
CA ASN A 242 -8.81 -1.46 4.95
C ASN A 242 -9.48 -0.12 5.30
N LEU A 243 -9.80 0.69 4.29
CA LEU A 243 -10.48 1.97 4.44
C LEU A 243 -11.88 1.82 5.06
N ALA A 244 -12.65 0.80 4.65
CA ALA A 244 -13.98 0.54 5.19
C ALA A 244 -13.97 0.22 6.70
N GLN A 245 -12.85 -0.29 7.21
CA GLN A 245 -12.64 -0.52 8.64
C GLN A 245 -12.06 0.70 9.38
N GLY A 246 -11.92 1.81 8.67
CA GLY A 246 -11.47 3.09 9.23
C GLY A 246 -9.98 3.16 9.44
N ALA A 247 -9.22 2.40 8.65
CA ALA A 247 -7.77 2.44 8.64
C ALA A 247 -7.27 3.03 7.31
N PRO A 248 -6.53 4.14 7.32
CA PRO A 248 -5.97 4.75 6.12
C PRO A 248 -4.86 3.88 5.52
N VAL A 249 -4.56 4.12 4.24
CA VAL A 249 -3.50 3.42 3.52
C VAL A 249 -2.39 4.41 3.16
N ILE A 250 -1.15 4.10 3.54
CA ILE A 250 0.02 4.88 3.16
C ILE A 250 0.49 4.38 1.80
N ILE A 251 0.67 5.29 0.83
CA ILE A 251 1.05 4.93 -0.53
C ILE A 251 2.34 5.60 -0.98
N GLY A 252 3.05 4.93 -1.87
CA GLY A 252 4.12 5.48 -2.68
C GLY A 252 3.68 5.56 -4.14
N MET A 253 3.66 6.76 -4.69
CA MET A 253 3.17 7.03 -6.03
C MET A 253 4.21 7.80 -6.84
N MET A 254 4.32 7.50 -8.14
CA MET A 254 5.10 8.31 -9.07
C MET A 254 4.32 9.57 -9.40
N VAL A 255 4.92 10.73 -9.13
CA VAL A 255 4.30 12.04 -9.33
C VAL A 255 5.22 12.99 -10.09
N GLY A 256 4.62 13.86 -10.86
CA GLY A 256 5.30 14.84 -11.73
C GLY A 256 4.29 15.50 -12.65
N GLY A 257 4.74 16.14 -13.72
CA GLY A 257 3.89 16.68 -14.77
C GLY A 257 2.65 17.43 -14.26
N SER A 258 1.47 17.04 -14.76
CA SER A 258 0.20 17.69 -14.39
C SER A 258 -0.18 17.52 -12.92
N PHE A 259 0.26 16.44 -12.23
CA PHE A 259 0.02 16.24 -10.82
C PHE A 259 0.64 17.35 -9.95
N MET A 260 1.82 17.82 -10.32
CA MET A 260 2.52 18.89 -9.60
C MET A 260 2.11 20.28 -10.10
N GLN A 261 1.89 20.43 -11.39
CA GLN A 261 1.78 21.75 -12.03
C GLN A 261 0.35 22.24 -12.17
N GLU A 262 -0.63 21.33 -12.27
CA GLU A 262 -2.00 21.69 -12.64
C GLU A 262 -3.06 21.40 -11.57
N MET A 263 -2.68 20.86 -10.43
CA MET A 263 -3.65 20.45 -9.40
C MET A 263 -4.15 21.57 -8.48
N MET A 264 -3.62 22.79 -8.59
CA MET A 264 -4.08 23.92 -7.75
C MET A 264 -5.59 24.12 -7.89
N GLY A 265 -6.33 23.94 -6.79
CA GLY A 265 -7.79 24.06 -6.73
C GLY A 265 -8.58 22.97 -7.46
N LYS A 266 -7.93 21.94 -8.01
CA LYS A 266 -8.62 20.84 -8.71
C LYS A 266 -8.95 19.69 -7.75
N LYS A 267 -10.17 19.20 -7.85
CA LYS A 267 -10.66 18.08 -7.04
C LYS A 267 -10.16 16.71 -7.51
N VAL A 268 -10.08 16.49 -8.82
CA VAL A 268 -9.72 15.20 -9.43
C VAL A 268 -8.49 15.39 -10.29
N TRP A 269 -7.49 14.53 -10.09
CA TRP A 269 -6.37 14.45 -11.00
C TRP A 269 -6.73 13.56 -12.19
N ILE A 270 -6.59 14.11 -13.38
CA ILE A 270 -6.74 13.40 -14.65
C ILE A 270 -5.40 13.53 -15.38
N PRO A 271 -4.59 12.47 -15.43
CA PRO A 271 -3.29 12.50 -16.12
C PRO A 271 -3.43 12.89 -17.57
N THR A 272 -2.50 13.66 -18.06
CA THR A 272 -2.32 13.89 -19.51
C THR A 272 -1.68 12.66 -20.16
N ARG A 273 -1.69 12.59 -21.49
CA ARG A 273 -1.01 11.51 -22.21
C ARG A 273 0.49 11.44 -21.89
N ASP A 274 1.13 12.60 -21.71
CA ASP A 274 2.57 12.68 -21.46
C ASP A 274 2.93 12.21 -20.05
N ASP A 275 2.05 12.36 -19.06
CA ASP A 275 2.26 11.90 -17.70
C ASP A 275 2.48 10.38 -17.62
N TYR A 276 1.84 9.60 -18.49
CA TYR A 276 2.02 8.14 -18.52
C TYR A 276 3.43 7.69 -18.92
N SER A 277 4.24 8.56 -19.52
CA SER A 277 5.66 8.28 -19.76
C SER A 277 6.49 8.33 -18.49
N MET A 278 5.95 8.95 -17.43
CA MET A 278 6.62 9.20 -16.12
C MET A 278 7.99 9.87 -16.26
N SER A 279 8.24 10.54 -17.39
CA SER A 279 9.51 11.26 -17.61
C SER A 279 9.62 12.43 -16.64
N GLY A 280 10.69 12.45 -15.84
CA GLY A 280 10.91 13.47 -14.80
C GLY A 280 10.02 13.31 -13.56
N PHE A 281 9.30 12.20 -13.41
CA PHE A 281 8.54 11.90 -12.20
C PHE A 281 9.46 11.45 -11.08
N GLY A 282 9.05 11.78 -9.83
CA GLY A 282 9.70 11.33 -8.60
C GLY A 282 8.73 10.54 -7.71
N GLY A 283 9.29 9.73 -6.84
CA GLY A 283 8.49 9.02 -5.84
C GLY A 283 7.99 9.96 -4.75
N HIS A 284 6.71 9.86 -4.40
CA HIS A 284 6.06 10.67 -3.38
C HIS A 284 5.15 9.83 -2.52
N ALA A 285 5.20 10.04 -1.20
CA ALA A 285 4.35 9.33 -0.26
C ALA A 285 3.15 10.19 0.12
N MET A 286 1.95 9.58 0.09
CA MET A 286 0.67 10.21 0.44
C MET A 286 -0.18 9.24 1.26
N CYS A 287 -1.31 9.73 1.77
CA CYS A 287 -2.23 8.94 2.56
C CYS A 287 -3.58 8.83 1.84
N VAL A 288 -4.01 7.60 1.53
CA VAL A 288 -5.37 7.35 1.03
C VAL A 288 -6.32 7.34 2.21
N ILE A 289 -7.36 8.18 2.13
CA ILE A 289 -8.29 8.45 3.22
C ILE A 289 -9.75 8.09 2.88
N GLY A 290 -10.00 7.59 1.66
CA GLY A 290 -11.33 7.21 1.25
C GLY A 290 -11.40 6.71 -0.17
N TYR A 291 -12.60 6.31 -0.57
CA TYR A 291 -12.92 5.94 -1.95
C TYR A 291 -14.39 6.23 -2.26
N ASP A 292 -14.69 6.40 -3.53
CA ASP A 292 -16.04 6.54 -4.08
C ASP A 292 -16.13 5.78 -5.40
N ASP A 293 -16.95 4.72 -5.46
CA ASP A 293 -17.09 3.85 -6.63
C ASP A 293 -17.83 4.51 -7.81
N PHE A 294 -18.47 5.65 -7.57
CA PHE A 294 -19.21 6.39 -8.62
C PHE A 294 -18.45 7.59 -9.17
N LEU A 295 -17.52 8.14 -8.39
CA LEU A 295 -16.77 9.31 -8.84
C LEU A 295 -15.83 8.93 -9.98
N GLU A 296 -16.05 9.50 -11.18
CA GLU A 296 -15.21 9.28 -12.37
C GLU A 296 -15.01 7.78 -12.73
N GLY A 297 -16.00 6.92 -12.44
CA GLY A 297 -15.90 5.47 -12.64
C GLY A 297 -15.16 4.74 -11.53
N GLY A 298 -15.01 5.37 -10.39
CA GLY A 298 -14.34 4.89 -9.19
C GLY A 298 -13.01 5.57 -8.94
N ALA A 299 -12.82 6.11 -7.72
CA ALA A 299 -11.63 6.86 -7.36
C ALA A 299 -11.27 6.69 -5.88
N PHE A 300 -9.98 6.81 -5.57
CA PHE A 300 -9.45 6.97 -4.22
C PHE A 300 -9.23 8.45 -3.89
N GLN A 301 -9.54 8.82 -2.65
CA GLN A 301 -9.23 10.13 -2.10
C GLN A 301 -7.89 10.09 -1.39
N ILE A 302 -6.99 10.99 -1.75
CA ILE A 302 -5.65 11.12 -1.16
C ILE A 302 -5.52 12.42 -0.39
N MET A 303 -4.79 12.36 0.74
CA MET A 303 -4.31 13.52 1.48
C MET A 303 -2.83 13.72 1.18
N ASN A 304 -2.47 14.91 0.72
CA ASN A 304 -1.12 15.32 0.35
C ASN A 304 -0.50 16.21 1.44
N SER A 305 0.80 16.48 1.31
CA SER A 305 1.61 17.32 2.20
C SER A 305 2.19 18.57 1.51
N TRP A 306 1.46 19.14 0.55
CA TRP A 306 1.85 20.32 -0.21
C TRP A 306 0.98 21.55 0.07
N GLY A 307 0.32 21.57 1.25
CA GLY A 307 -0.54 22.67 1.68
C GLY A 307 -1.94 22.64 1.09
N LYS A 308 -2.78 23.58 1.53
CA LYS A 308 -4.20 23.66 1.16
C LYS A 308 -4.43 24.10 -0.28
N GLU A 309 -3.45 24.78 -0.88
CA GLU A 309 -3.53 25.31 -2.25
C GLU A 309 -3.49 24.20 -3.29
N TRP A 310 -2.77 23.10 -3.00
CA TRP A 310 -2.71 21.94 -3.88
C TRP A 310 -3.98 21.12 -3.77
N GLY A 311 -4.53 20.68 -4.90
CA GLY A 311 -5.80 19.94 -4.92
C GLY A 311 -6.98 20.78 -4.44
N GLU A 312 -8.01 20.15 -3.93
CA GLU A 312 -9.11 20.78 -3.22
C GLU A 312 -8.82 20.74 -1.71
N ASN A 313 -8.31 21.84 -1.15
CA ASN A 313 -7.92 21.93 0.26
C ASN A 313 -6.91 20.86 0.69
N GLY A 314 -5.86 20.61 -0.10
CA GLY A 314 -4.82 19.64 0.18
C GLY A 314 -5.21 18.18 -0.07
N LEU A 315 -6.37 17.96 -0.66
CA LEU A 315 -6.91 16.65 -1.03
C LEU A 315 -7.07 16.54 -2.54
N ALA A 316 -7.04 15.33 -3.05
CA ALA A 316 -7.39 15.04 -4.45
C ALA A 316 -8.00 13.65 -4.59
N TRP A 317 -8.74 13.46 -5.66
CA TRP A 317 -9.23 12.17 -6.09
C TRP A 317 -8.39 11.67 -7.26
N VAL A 318 -8.05 10.38 -7.22
CA VAL A 318 -7.31 9.68 -8.29
C VAL A 318 -8.16 8.49 -8.72
N ARG A 319 -8.54 8.45 -10.01
CA ARG A 319 -9.35 7.35 -10.55
C ARG A 319 -8.63 6.02 -10.36
N TYR A 320 -9.38 4.95 -10.18
CA TYR A 320 -8.80 3.61 -10.00
C TYR A 320 -7.86 3.20 -11.14
N SER A 321 -8.20 3.53 -12.39
CA SER A 321 -7.35 3.27 -13.55
C SER A 321 -5.99 3.97 -13.47
N ASP A 322 -6.00 5.25 -13.06
CA ASP A 322 -4.78 6.05 -12.95
C ASP A 322 -3.98 5.66 -11.71
N PHE A 323 -4.68 5.38 -10.61
CA PHE A 323 -4.07 4.89 -9.39
C PHE A 323 -3.26 3.59 -9.67
N LYS A 324 -3.84 2.65 -10.40
CA LYS A 324 -3.16 1.41 -10.81
C LYS A 324 -1.88 1.67 -11.63
N ALA A 325 -1.87 2.71 -12.45
CA ALA A 325 -0.71 3.04 -13.27
C ALA A 325 0.43 3.68 -12.47
N PHE A 326 0.09 4.61 -11.57
CA PHE A 326 1.08 5.48 -10.92
C PHE A 326 1.44 5.06 -9.48
N CYS A 327 0.57 4.37 -8.74
CA CYS A 327 0.87 3.85 -7.41
C CYS A 327 1.78 2.61 -7.50
N LYS A 328 2.88 2.61 -6.74
CA LYS A 328 3.89 1.54 -6.75
C LYS A 328 3.97 0.80 -5.43
N GLU A 329 3.60 1.45 -4.34
CA GLU A 329 3.61 0.86 -3.00
C GLU A 329 2.32 1.22 -2.26
N ALA A 330 1.74 0.28 -1.52
CA ALA A 330 0.60 0.51 -0.65
C ALA A 330 0.75 -0.29 0.65
N TYR A 331 0.63 0.41 1.78
CA TYR A 331 0.73 -0.15 3.12
C TYR A 331 -0.58 0.12 3.86
N GLY A 332 -1.36 -0.93 4.09
CA GLY A 332 -2.58 -0.87 4.90
C GLY A 332 -2.24 -0.80 6.37
N THR A 333 -2.60 0.27 7.04
CA THR A 333 -2.46 0.37 8.50
C THR A 333 -3.54 -0.46 9.19
N TYR A 334 -3.30 -0.87 10.45
CA TYR A 334 -4.31 -1.61 11.19
C TYR A 334 -5.22 -0.68 11.99
N PRO A 335 -6.55 -0.95 12.04
CA PRO A 335 -7.50 -0.18 12.82
C PRO A 335 -7.14 -0.18 14.30
N MET A 336 -7.22 0.97 14.96
CA MET A 336 -6.97 1.12 16.39
C MET A 336 -8.24 1.22 17.24
N GLY A 337 -9.40 0.97 16.62
CA GLY A 337 -10.71 1.12 17.22
C GLY A 337 -11.38 2.43 16.83
N SER A 338 -12.53 2.69 17.43
CA SER A 338 -13.31 3.92 17.25
C SER A 338 -13.98 4.27 18.57
N SER A 339 -14.08 5.54 18.88
CA SER A 339 -14.85 6.04 20.02
C SER A 339 -16.33 5.68 19.92
N ALA A 340 -16.87 5.63 18.69
CA ALA A 340 -18.28 5.25 18.44
C ALA A 340 -18.52 3.74 18.51
N ALA A 341 -17.49 2.90 18.27
CA ALA A 341 -17.58 1.44 18.29
C ALA A 341 -16.27 0.84 18.84
N PRO A 342 -16.15 0.74 20.17
CA PRO A 342 -14.97 0.11 20.78
C PRO A 342 -14.78 -1.33 20.29
N GLN A 343 -13.54 -1.73 20.11
CA GLN A 343 -13.25 -3.11 19.70
C GLN A 343 -13.66 -4.09 20.83
N PRO A 344 -14.17 -5.27 20.46
CA PRO A 344 -14.45 -6.32 21.44
C PRO A 344 -13.22 -6.66 22.28
N THR A 345 -13.39 -6.83 23.59
CA THR A 345 -12.32 -7.22 24.52
C THR A 345 -11.97 -8.70 24.37
N THR A 346 -12.97 -9.52 24.03
CA THR A 346 -12.81 -10.97 23.87
C THR A 346 -12.66 -11.32 22.38
N LEU A 347 -11.66 -12.13 22.06
CA LEU A 347 -11.50 -12.72 20.74
C LEU A 347 -12.56 -13.81 20.53
N SER A 348 -13.36 -13.66 19.48
CA SER A 348 -14.33 -14.65 19.02
C SER A 348 -14.02 -15.03 17.58
N ILE A 349 -13.96 -16.33 17.34
CA ILE A 349 -13.63 -16.90 16.03
C ILE A 349 -14.74 -17.85 15.61
N SER A 350 -15.15 -17.75 14.35
CA SER A 350 -15.98 -18.76 13.68
C SER A 350 -15.14 -19.43 12.61
N VAL A 351 -15.21 -20.75 12.54
CA VAL A 351 -14.50 -21.53 11.54
C VAL A 351 -15.48 -22.43 10.78
N GLY A 352 -15.19 -22.68 9.50
CA GLY A 352 -16.01 -23.54 8.66
C GLY A 352 -15.21 -24.08 7.48
N LEU A 353 -15.84 -24.98 6.74
CA LEU A 353 -15.37 -25.41 5.43
C LEU A 353 -16.42 -25.05 4.39
N ILE A 354 -15.98 -24.61 3.23
CA ILE A 354 -16.85 -24.32 2.07
C ILE A 354 -16.43 -25.16 0.88
N ASP A 355 -17.42 -25.71 0.22
CA ASP A 355 -17.25 -26.35 -1.07
C ASP A 355 -16.96 -25.27 -2.12
N ASN A 356 -15.84 -25.38 -2.84
CA ASN A 356 -15.41 -24.31 -3.74
C ASN A 356 -16.25 -24.24 -5.03
N GLN A 357 -16.92 -25.31 -5.43
CA GLN A 357 -17.77 -25.33 -6.61
C GLN A 357 -19.16 -24.74 -6.33
N THR A 358 -19.79 -25.19 -5.26
CA THR A 358 -21.17 -24.78 -4.90
C THR A 358 -21.21 -23.52 -4.03
N LYS A 359 -20.08 -23.11 -3.47
CA LYS A 359 -19.94 -22.03 -2.48
C LYS A 359 -20.79 -22.23 -1.21
N LYS A 360 -21.24 -23.47 -0.96
CA LYS A 360 -22.03 -23.83 0.23
C LYS A 360 -21.13 -24.34 1.34
N ASN A 361 -21.57 -24.12 2.58
CA ASN A 361 -20.90 -24.67 3.75
C ASN A 361 -20.93 -26.19 3.72
N ILE A 362 -19.81 -26.82 4.03
CA ILE A 362 -19.70 -28.24 4.29
C ILE A 362 -20.08 -28.45 5.76
N PRO A 363 -21.15 -29.20 6.08
CA PRO A 363 -21.61 -29.37 7.44
C PRO A 363 -20.57 -30.08 8.31
N LEU A 364 -20.30 -29.50 9.49
CA LEU A 364 -19.37 -30.03 10.49
C LEU A 364 -20.12 -30.54 11.71
N VAL A 365 -19.64 -31.62 12.33
CA VAL A 365 -20.17 -32.21 13.55
C VAL A 365 -19.07 -32.21 14.62
N LEU A 366 -19.37 -31.68 15.78
CA LEU A 366 -18.46 -31.71 16.93
C LEU A 366 -18.25 -33.15 17.40
N LYS A 367 -16.98 -33.56 17.51
CA LYS A 367 -16.54 -34.90 17.92
C LYS A 367 -15.81 -34.94 19.27
N GLY A 368 -15.43 -33.79 19.79
CA GLY A 368 -14.70 -33.61 21.03
C GLY A 368 -14.43 -32.15 21.29
N ASP A 369 -13.68 -31.82 22.32
CA ASP A 369 -13.29 -30.43 22.60
C ASP A 369 -12.48 -29.87 21.40
N ASN A 370 -13.08 -28.89 20.71
CA ASN A 370 -12.49 -28.25 19.55
C ASN A 370 -12.15 -29.19 18.35
N LEU A 371 -12.66 -30.42 18.33
CA LEU A 371 -12.51 -31.35 17.22
C LEU A 371 -13.82 -31.48 16.45
N PHE A 372 -13.77 -31.16 15.18
CA PHE A 372 -14.90 -31.26 14.25
C PHE A 372 -14.60 -32.30 13.17
N ALA A 373 -15.61 -32.92 12.66
CA ALA A 373 -15.54 -33.76 11.47
C ALA A 373 -16.60 -33.32 10.47
N THR A 374 -16.34 -33.53 9.18
CA THR A 374 -17.36 -33.35 8.15
C THR A 374 -18.49 -34.34 8.37
N GLN A 375 -19.73 -33.88 8.26
CA GLN A 375 -20.93 -34.76 8.45
C GLN A 375 -20.96 -35.90 7.43
N SER A 376 -20.51 -35.60 6.21
CA SER A 376 -20.35 -36.58 5.14
C SER A 376 -18.90 -36.50 4.60
N PRO A 377 -18.34 -37.62 4.12
CA PRO A 377 -17.01 -37.59 3.52
C PRO A 377 -16.93 -36.64 2.33
N ILE A 378 -15.84 -35.88 2.23
CA ILE A 378 -15.48 -35.13 1.03
C ILE A 378 -14.95 -36.15 0.02
N LYS A 379 -15.46 -36.12 -1.22
CA LYS A 379 -15.06 -37.06 -2.25
C LYS A 379 -13.68 -36.69 -2.82
N VAL A 380 -12.94 -37.70 -3.23
CA VAL A 380 -11.67 -37.51 -3.95
C VAL A 380 -11.93 -36.63 -5.18
N GLY A 381 -11.13 -35.57 -5.31
CA GLY A 381 -11.25 -34.57 -6.36
C GLY A 381 -12.11 -33.36 -6.02
N ASP A 382 -12.93 -33.42 -4.98
CA ASP A 382 -13.72 -32.25 -4.55
C ASP A 382 -12.78 -31.16 -4.04
N LYS A 383 -13.07 -29.91 -4.44
CA LYS A 383 -12.33 -28.71 -4.05
C LYS A 383 -13.03 -27.99 -2.90
N PHE A 384 -12.30 -27.62 -1.88
CA PHE A 384 -12.84 -26.91 -0.71
C PHE A 384 -11.87 -25.90 -0.14
N LYS A 385 -12.37 -25.00 0.71
CA LYS A 385 -11.58 -23.98 1.42
C LYS A 385 -11.96 -23.95 2.90
N ALA A 386 -11.01 -23.55 3.74
CA ALA A 386 -11.30 -23.19 5.12
C ALA A 386 -11.82 -21.75 5.19
N GLU A 387 -12.83 -21.52 6.01
CA GLU A 387 -13.39 -20.21 6.29
C GLU A 387 -13.11 -19.84 7.74
N VAL A 388 -12.54 -18.64 7.96
CA VAL A 388 -12.24 -18.13 9.29
C VAL A 388 -12.76 -16.70 9.42
N THR A 389 -13.60 -16.46 10.42
CA THR A 389 -14.15 -15.13 10.73
C THR A 389 -13.64 -14.67 12.08
N ASN A 390 -13.04 -13.48 12.13
CA ASN A 390 -12.54 -12.86 13.35
C ASN A 390 -13.33 -11.59 13.68
N ASN A 391 -13.57 -11.34 14.98
CA ASN A 391 -14.24 -10.12 15.46
C ASN A 391 -13.26 -9.02 15.92
N ARG A 392 -11.97 -9.32 16.00
CA ARG A 392 -10.87 -8.39 16.32
C ARG A 392 -9.57 -8.86 15.70
N GLY A 393 -8.56 -7.98 15.64
CA GLY A 393 -7.23 -8.36 15.14
C GLY A 393 -6.65 -9.55 15.95
N CYS A 394 -6.12 -10.54 15.22
CA CYS A 394 -5.56 -11.77 15.75
C CYS A 394 -4.54 -12.36 14.77
N TYR A 395 -3.76 -13.33 15.24
CA TYR A 395 -2.89 -14.13 14.39
C TYR A 395 -3.59 -15.43 14.02
N THR A 396 -3.59 -15.80 12.75
CA THR A 396 -4.20 -17.04 12.25
C THR A 396 -3.12 -17.90 11.62
N TYR A 397 -3.12 -19.18 11.95
CA TYR A 397 -2.24 -20.19 11.36
C TYR A 397 -3.08 -21.40 10.98
N ILE A 398 -2.80 -22.01 9.84
CA ILE A 398 -3.48 -23.22 9.39
C ILE A 398 -2.43 -24.27 9.06
N PHE A 399 -2.57 -25.42 9.67
CA PHE A 399 -1.68 -26.57 9.50
C PHE A 399 -2.46 -27.76 8.95
N GLY A 400 -1.83 -28.55 8.11
CA GLY A 400 -2.30 -29.86 7.71
C GLY A 400 -1.44 -30.96 8.34
N GLN A 401 -2.00 -32.14 8.52
CA GLN A 401 -1.26 -33.33 8.94
C GLN A 401 -1.52 -34.48 7.98
N GLU A 402 -0.42 -35.12 7.56
CA GLU A 402 -0.40 -36.28 6.70
C GLU A 402 -0.82 -37.56 7.44
N THR A 403 -1.13 -38.60 6.68
CA THR A 403 -1.44 -39.94 7.24
C THR A 403 -0.26 -40.60 7.96
N ASP A 404 0.98 -40.22 7.63
CA ASP A 404 2.20 -40.67 8.32
C ASP A 404 2.51 -39.88 9.59
N GLY A 405 1.70 -38.87 9.90
CA GLY A 405 1.86 -38.00 11.06
C GLY A 405 2.73 -36.77 10.84
N SER A 406 3.34 -36.59 9.66
CA SER A 406 4.06 -35.37 9.31
C SER A 406 3.11 -34.19 9.18
N SER A 407 3.55 -33.01 9.56
CA SER A 407 2.76 -31.78 9.51
C SER A 407 3.35 -30.79 8.52
N TYR A 408 2.49 -29.91 7.99
CA TYR A 408 2.90 -28.86 7.06
C TYR A 408 2.05 -27.59 7.28
N VAL A 409 2.60 -26.44 6.89
CA VAL A 409 1.92 -25.14 7.00
C VAL A 409 1.09 -24.89 5.74
N LEU A 410 -0.22 -24.69 5.93
CA LEU A 410 -1.15 -24.25 4.88
C LEU A 410 -1.27 -22.72 4.83
N PHE A 411 -1.19 -22.06 5.97
CA PHE A 411 -1.16 -20.61 6.10
C PHE A 411 -0.33 -20.20 7.32
N PRO A 412 0.56 -19.22 7.19
CA PRO A 412 0.88 -18.38 6.01
C PRO A 412 1.42 -19.19 4.83
N TYR A 413 1.02 -18.82 3.59
CA TYR A 413 1.39 -19.59 2.38
C TYR A 413 2.90 -19.59 2.10
N THR A 414 3.57 -18.49 2.44
CA THR A 414 5.02 -18.30 2.34
C THR A 414 5.48 -17.47 3.54
N PRO A 415 6.80 -17.42 3.83
CA PRO A 415 7.34 -16.52 4.85
C PRO A 415 7.08 -15.03 4.63
N LYS A 416 6.63 -14.65 3.43
CA LYS A 416 6.27 -13.27 3.08
C LYS A 416 4.83 -12.91 3.47
N HIS A 417 3.94 -13.87 3.71
CA HIS A 417 2.56 -13.62 4.11
C HIS A 417 2.45 -13.40 5.61
N SER A 418 1.73 -12.37 5.99
CA SER A 418 1.47 -12.07 7.39
C SER A 418 0.43 -13.01 7.97
N PRO A 419 0.69 -13.67 9.10
CA PRO A 419 -0.35 -14.37 9.84
C PRO A 419 -1.30 -13.42 10.55
N TYR A 420 -1.00 -12.13 10.61
CA TYR A 420 -1.81 -11.15 11.32
C TYR A 420 -3.03 -10.72 10.53
N CYS A 421 -4.20 -11.12 10.99
CA CYS A 421 -5.52 -10.72 10.49
C CYS A 421 -5.99 -9.43 11.18
N GLY A 422 -5.41 -8.29 10.80
CA GLY A 422 -5.59 -7.01 11.51
C GLY A 422 -6.94 -6.33 11.29
N ILE A 423 -7.67 -6.64 10.21
CA ILE A 423 -9.05 -6.22 9.97
C ILE A 423 -10.02 -7.35 10.27
N THR A 424 -11.25 -7.00 10.64
CA THR A 424 -12.28 -7.96 11.08
C THR A 424 -13.14 -8.40 9.91
N GLY A 425 -13.57 -9.67 9.94
CA GLY A 425 -14.41 -10.24 8.89
C GLY A 425 -14.03 -11.68 8.54
N THR A 426 -14.61 -12.15 7.45
CA THR A 426 -14.44 -13.51 6.99
C THR A 426 -13.35 -13.61 5.93
N ARG A 427 -12.41 -14.53 6.11
CA ARG A 427 -11.38 -14.93 5.14
C ARG A 427 -11.61 -16.33 4.67
N VAL A 428 -11.16 -16.65 3.47
CA VAL A 428 -11.15 -18.01 2.94
C VAL A 428 -9.71 -18.43 2.63
N PHE A 429 -9.34 -19.59 3.09
CA PHE A 429 -8.00 -20.14 2.94
C PHE A 429 -8.01 -21.44 2.17
N PRO A 430 -7.18 -21.61 1.17
CA PRO A 430 -6.36 -20.58 0.55
C PRO A 430 -7.18 -19.59 -0.27
N LYS A 431 -6.68 -18.35 -0.44
CA LYS A 431 -7.39 -17.30 -1.19
C LYS A 431 -7.54 -17.66 -2.68
N ASP A 432 -6.42 -17.86 -3.37
CA ASP A 432 -6.36 -18.02 -4.84
C ASP A 432 -6.26 -19.47 -5.30
N PHE A 433 -6.22 -20.41 -4.36
CA PHE A 433 -6.15 -21.85 -4.56
C PHE A 433 -7.30 -22.54 -3.84
N SER A 434 -7.48 -23.83 -4.11
CA SER A 434 -8.36 -24.70 -3.34
C SER A 434 -7.57 -25.86 -2.75
N MET A 435 -7.97 -26.29 -1.58
CA MET A 435 -7.64 -27.61 -1.08
C MET A 435 -8.43 -28.65 -1.86
N GLN A 436 -7.80 -29.71 -2.30
CA GLN A 436 -8.45 -30.80 -3.02
C GLN A 436 -8.21 -32.11 -2.29
N ALA A 437 -9.31 -32.82 -1.99
CA ALA A 437 -9.22 -34.15 -1.42
C ALA A 437 -8.53 -35.10 -2.40
N ASP A 438 -7.57 -35.89 -1.94
CA ASP A 438 -6.88 -36.88 -2.72
C ASP A 438 -7.24 -38.33 -2.33
N ASN A 439 -6.58 -39.32 -2.89
CA ASN A 439 -6.82 -40.73 -2.62
C ASN A 439 -5.81 -41.36 -1.66
N LYS A 440 -5.03 -40.54 -0.93
CA LYS A 440 -4.05 -41.02 0.04
C LYS A 440 -4.66 -41.04 1.42
N GLY A 441 -4.77 -42.23 1.98
CA GLY A 441 -5.42 -42.41 3.29
C GLY A 441 -6.95 -42.27 3.21
N ASN A 442 -7.56 -42.12 4.38
CA ASN A 442 -9.03 -42.05 4.52
C ASN A 442 -9.49 -40.83 5.35
N LYS A 443 -8.58 -39.98 5.78
CA LYS A 443 -8.84 -38.75 6.52
C LYS A 443 -7.66 -37.80 6.41
N ASP A 444 -7.95 -36.52 6.42
CA ASP A 444 -6.99 -35.43 6.59
C ASP A 444 -7.33 -34.67 7.87
N LEU A 445 -6.33 -34.15 8.54
CA LEU A 445 -6.49 -33.29 9.70
C LEU A 445 -6.03 -31.87 9.38
N ILE A 446 -6.89 -30.91 9.60
CA ILE A 446 -6.58 -29.48 9.49
C ILE A 446 -6.69 -28.85 10.87
N ALA A 447 -5.62 -28.22 11.33
CA ALA A 447 -5.62 -27.43 12.56
C ALA A 447 -5.65 -25.95 12.24
N ILE A 448 -6.66 -25.23 12.74
CA ILE A 448 -6.77 -23.77 12.66
C ILE A 448 -6.43 -23.22 14.04
N VAL A 449 -5.29 -22.54 14.13
CA VAL A 449 -4.77 -21.97 15.38
C VAL A 449 -4.91 -20.45 15.31
N VAL A 450 -5.63 -19.87 16.28
CA VAL A 450 -5.83 -18.42 16.37
C VAL A 450 -5.37 -17.92 17.71
N THR A 451 -4.50 -16.89 17.70
CA THR A 451 -3.85 -16.36 18.89
C THR A 451 -3.90 -14.85 18.95
N ASN A 452 -3.79 -14.27 20.15
CA ASN A 452 -3.65 -12.82 20.30
C ASN A 452 -2.23 -12.33 20.02
N GLU A 453 -1.22 -13.19 20.20
CA GLU A 453 0.20 -12.92 20.00
C GLU A 453 0.77 -13.86 18.95
N PRO A 454 1.83 -13.47 18.25
CA PRO A 454 2.45 -14.33 17.25
C PRO A 454 3.06 -15.58 17.91
N ILE A 455 3.04 -16.69 17.17
CA ILE A 455 3.74 -17.93 17.56
C ILE A 455 4.89 -18.19 16.59
N ASP A 456 5.94 -18.84 17.09
CA ASP A 456 7.00 -19.37 16.21
C ASP A 456 6.52 -20.66 15.56
N TYR A 457 6.01 -20.53 14.35
CA TYR A 457 5.51 -21.67 13.55
C TYR A 457 6.53 -22.21 12.56
N LYS A 458 7.69 -21.53 12.39
CA LYS A 458 8.71 -21.92 11.41
C LYS A 458 9.53 -23.13 11.86
N GLY A 459 9.48 -23.46 13.13
CA GLY A 459 10.14 -24.63 13.72
C GLY A 459 9.23 -25.83 13.93
N MET A 460 7.96 -25.76 13.51
CA MET A 460 6.95 -26.83 13.63
C MET A 460 6.88 -27.69 12.32
#